data_2569588f5dcee0fc9a9abc1f39839096
#
_entry.id   2569588f5dcee0fc9a9abc1f39839096
#
_cell.length_a   1.000
_cell.length_b   1.000
_cell.length_c   1.000
_cell.angle_alpha   90.00
_cell.angle_beta   90.00
_cell.angle_gamma   90.00
#
_symmetry.space_group_name_H-M   'P 1'
#
loop_
_entity.id
_entity.type
_entity.pdbx_description
1 polymer ?
#
loop_
_entity_poly.entity_id
_entity_poly.type
_entity_poly.pdbx_seq_one_letter_code
_entity_poly.pdbx_strand_id
1 'polypeptide(L)'
;LNEVTSLIQRMRELSVQAASDSNTPDDKKAIQQEVEELKKEINRVSKDTEFNTKSLLDGSIQRRVYGTNATRMAVSSNVTAADYTVTINQAAETAKKDADTVAFNDMTATIGASGKMKINSSSVEIEATDTYEQVFEKIRTAGELGETTVKADGGKLSFESTAYGETGKVEITISDAALAAQLGFNSMTPAVSYGTNAEVDIHAAGSGFSTTATAAVDGNKVTITDRDGFEMSFLTKSGLA
;
A
#
# COMPACT_ATOMS: atom_id res chain seq x y z
N LEU A 1 -12.35 17.03 21.02
CA LEU A 1 -11.28 16.89 19.99
C LEU A 1 -10.13 17.87 20.24
N ASN A 2 -10.38 19.15 20.54
CA ASN A 2 -9.31 20.14 20.80
C ASN A 2 -8.43 19.73 21.99
N GLU A 3 -9.02 19.18 23.04
CA GLU A 3 -8.30 18.71 24.23
C GLU A 3 -7.34 17.56 23.89
N VAL A 4 -7.79 16.56 23.12
CA VAL A 4 -6.93 15.45 22.68
C VAL A 4 -5.77 15.96 21.81
N THR A 5 -6.03 16.93 20.93
CA THR A 5 -4.98 17.55 20.10
C THR A 5 -3.92 18.23 20.97
N SER A 6 -4.34 18.96 22.02
CA SER A 6 -3.40 19.61 22.95
C SER A 6 -2.56 18.59 23.73
N LEU A 7 -3.16 17.49 24.18
CA LEU A 7 -2.46 16.40 24.87
C LEU A 7 -1.41 15.74 23.95
N ILE A 8 -1.76 15.49 22.69
CA ILE A 8 -0.83 14.91 21.70
C ILE A 8 0.32 15.87 21.39
N GLN A 9 0.04 17.18 21.28
CA GLN A 9 1.09 18.19 21.08
C GLN A 9 2.06 18.22 22.27
N ARG A 10 1.53 18.17 23.49
CA ARG A 10 2.35 18.11 24.71
C ARG A 10 3.22 16.84 24.75
N MET A 11 2.67 15.69 24.38
CA MET A 11 3.44 14.44 24.29
C MET A 11 4.58 14.55 23.25
N ARG A 12 4.34 15.24 22.13
CA ARG A 12 5.37 15.47 21.12
C ARG A 12 6.50 16.35 21.64
N GLU A 13 6.17 17.44 22.34
CA GLU A 13 7.15 18.32 23.00
C GLU A 13 8.03 17.57 23.99
N LEU A 14 7.41 16.76 24.86
CA LEU A 14 8.11 15.92 25.83
C LEU A 14 9.01 14.89 25.15
N SER A 15 8.58 14.30 24.04
CA SER A 15 9.39 13.34 23.27
C SER A 15 10.62 14.00 22.66
N VAL A 16 10.48 15.23 22.15
CA VAL A 16 11.62 16.01 21.62
C VAL A 16 12.56 16.41 22.76
N GLN A 17 12.01 16.83 23.92
CA GLN A 17 12.81 17.15 25.10
C GLN A 17 13.59 15.91 25.61
N ALA A 18 12.95 14.75 25.65
CA ALA A 18 13.60 13.51 26.09
C ALA A 18 14.76 13.08 25.19
N ALA A 19 14.72 13.44 23.90
CA ALA A 19 15.78 13.15 22.93
C ALA A 19 17.04 14.02 23.09
N SER A 20 17.01 15.05 23.97
CA SER A 20 18.17 15.90 24.21
C SER A 20 19.20 15.18 25.07
N ASP A 21 20.46 15.24 24.65
CA ASP A 21 21.61 14.67 25.39
C ASP A 21 21.91 15.37 26.71
N SER A 22 21.33 16.55 26.94
CA SER A 22 21.49 17.32 28.18
C SER A 22 20.65 16.80 29.36
N ASN A 23 19.70 15.88 29.12
CA ASN A 23 18.85 15.32 30.15
C ASN A 23 19.57 14.25 30.99
N THR A 24 19.47 14.40 32.30
CA THR A 24 19.90 13.37 33.24
C THR A 24 18.97 12.15 33.22
N PRO A 25 19.39 10.98 33.74
CA PRO A 25 18.49 9.83 33.89
C PRO A 25 17.22 10.12 34.69
N ASP A 26 17.31 11.00 35.70
CA ASP A 26 16.17 11.41 36.52
C ASP A 26 15.21 12.32 35.74
N ASP A 27 15.74 13.23 34.91
CA ASP A 27 14.94 14.05 34.01
C ASP A 27 14.18 13.19 32.98
N LYS A 28 14.83 12.21 32.40
CA LYS A 28 14.19 11.28 31.44
C LYS A 28 13.08 10.46 32.13
N LYS A 29 13.28 10.07 33.39
CA LYS A 29 12.27 9.36 34.16
C LYS A 29 11.08 10.24 34.48
N ALA A 30 11.30 11.51 34.84
CA ALA A 30 10.23 12.48 35.06
C ALA A 30 9.41 12.71 33.79
N ILE A 31 10.07 12.88 32.64
CA ILE A 31 9.41 13.03 31.34
C ILE A 31 8.59 11.78 31.01
N GLN A 32 9.11 10.58 31.26
CA GLN A 32 8.38 9.33 31.04
C GLN A 32 7.11 9.24 31.88
N GLN A 33 7.17 9.66 33.13
CA GLN A 33 6.00 9.70 34.01
C GLN A 33 4.94 10.66 33.49
N GLU A 34 5.34 11.87 33.02
CA GLU A 34 4.40 12.84 32.44
C GLU A 34 3.75 12.29 31.16
N VAL A 35 4.50 11.63 30.29
CA VAL A 35 3.96 10.96 29.09
C VAL A 35 2.96 9.87 29.45
N GLU A 36 3.21 9.08 30.50
CA GLU A 36 2.27 8.06 30.97
C GLU A 36 0.97 8.65 31.52
N GLU A 37 1.03 9.78 32.25
CA GLU A 37 -0.16 10.47 32.70
C GLU A 37 -0.96 11.07 31.54
N LEU A 38 -0.29 11.67 30.54
CA LEU A 38 -0.95 12.16 29.33
C LEU A 38 -1.63 11.02 28.54
N LYS A 39 -1.02 9.84 28.46
CA LYS A 39 -1.64 8.64 27.87
C LYS A 39 -2.89 8.21 28.62
N LYS A 40 -2.86 8.21 29.95
CA LYS A 40 -4.05 7.90 30.78
C LYS A 40 -5.17 8.90 30.52
N GLU A 41 -4.83 10.19 30.42
CA GLU A 41 -5.80 11.25 30.18
C GLU A 41 -6.42 11.15 28.77
N ILE A 42 -5.62 10.86 27.73
CA ILE A 42 -6.14 10.58 26.39
C ILE A 42 -7.11 9.40 26.42
N ASN A 43 -6.76 8.31 27.12
CA ASN A 43 -7.64 7.16 27.26
C ASN A 43 -8.93 7.48 28.01
N ARG A 44 -8.86 8.35 29.04
CA ARG A 44 -10.05 8.82 29.78
C ARG A 44 -10.95 9.64 28.87
N VAL A 45 -10.40 10.66 28.20
CA VAL A 45 -11.14 11.52 27.28
C VAL A 45 -11.76 10.69 26.13
N SER A 46 -11.04 9.68 25.63
CA SER A 46 -11.54 8.77 24.60
C SER A 46 -12.76 7.98 25.05
N LYS A 47 -12.80 7.56 26.32
CA LYS A 47 -13.93 6.79 26.86
C LYS A 47 -15.11 7.68 27.26
N ASP A 48 -14.80 8.87 27.80
CA ASP A 48 -15.80 9.77 28.37
C ASP A 48 -16.44 10.71 27.31
N THR A 49 -15.88 10.77 26.08
CA THR A 49 -16.44 11.60 25.01
C THR A 49 -17.63 10.89 24.37
N GLU A 50 -18.81 11.31 24.77
CA GLU A 50 -20.08 10.80 24.27
C GLU A 50 -20.86 11.87 23.50
N PHE A 51 -21.58 11.43 22.48
CA PHE A 51 -22.62 12.21 21.81
C PHE A 51 -23.89 11.39 21.72
N ASN A 52 -24.96 11.89 22.27
CA ASN A 52 -26.28 11.21 22.30
C ASN A 52 -26.18 9.79 22.87
N THR A 53 -25.51 9.62 24.01
CA THR A 53 -25.27 8.34 24.71
C THR A 53 -24.40 7.33 23.96
N LYS A 54 -23.69 7.76 22.93
CA LYS A 54 -22.71 6.92 22.21
C LYS A 54 -21.32 7.48 22.38
N SER A 55 -20.37 6.64 22.77
CA SER A 55 -18.96 6.99 22.81
C SER A 55 -18.43 7.26 21.40
N LEU A 56 -17.75 8.40 21.21
CA LEU A 56 -17.30 8.85 19.89
C LEU A 56 -15.86 8.45 19.56
N LEU A 57 -15.05 8.14 20.57
CA LEU A 57 -13.61 7.99 20.41
C LEU A 57 -13.05 6.63 20.84
N ASP A 58 -13.89 5.75 21.38
CA ASP A 58 -13.49 4.43 21.87
C ASP A 58 -13.48 3.35 20.74
N GLY A 59 -13.83 3.73 19.52
CA GLY A 59 -13.95 2.82 18.39
C GLY A 59 -15.25 1.98 18.38
N SER A 60 -16.15 2.16 19.37
CA SER A 60 -17.41 1.40 19.45
C SER A 60 -18.44 1.80 18.40
N ILE A 61 -18.26 2.97 17.76
CA ILE A 61 -19.12 3.45 16.67
C ILE A 61 -18.84 2.66 15.36
N GLN A 62 -17.67 2.07 15.22
CA GLN A 62 -17.41 1.20 14.09
C GLN A 62 -18.21 -0.09 14.23
N ARG A 63 -19.18 -0.28 13.34
CA ARG A 63 -19.83 -1.58 13.20
C ARG A 63 -18.77 -2.62 12.94
N ARG A 64 -18.74 -3.68 13.73
CA ARG A 64 -17.83 -4.80 13.51
C ARG A 64 -18.32 -5.57 12.29
N VAL A 65 -17.53 -5.57 11.26
CA VAL A 65 -17.74 -6.35 10.05
C VAL A 65 -16.67 -7.42 9.98
N TYR A 66 -17.09 -8.65 9.77
CA TYR A 66 -16.22 -9.80 9.63
C TYR A 66 -16.31 -10.31 8.19
N GLY A 67 -15.18 -10.47 7.53
CA GLY A 67 -15.12 -11.04 6.19
C GLY A 67 -14.10 -12.18 6.13
N THR A 68 -14.45 -13.25 5.42
CA THR A 68 -13.57 -14.42 5.28
C THR A 68 -12.39 -14.10 4.34
N ASN A 69 -12.69 -13.44 3.22
CA ASN A 69 -11.74 -13.17 2.12
C ASN A 69 -11.57 -11.67 1.84
N ALA A 70 -11.89 -10.82 2.81
CA ALA A 70 -11.81 -9.38 2.70
C ALA A 70 -11.05 -8.79 3.89
N THR A 71 -10.39 -7.66 3.65
CA THR A 71 -9.67 -6.88 4.66
C THR A 71 -10.09 -5.42 4.58
N ARG A 72 -9.79 -4.64 5.61
CA ARG A 72 -10.10 -3.20 5.69
C ARG A 72 -11.55 -2.90 5.34
N MET A 73 -12.47 -3.66 5.95
CA MET A 73 -13.90 -3.48 5.73
C MET A 73 -14.41 -2.24 6.43
N ALA A 74 -15.21 -1.45 5.71
CA ALA A 74 -15.95 -0.31 6.24
C ALA A 74 -17.41 -0.39 5.77
N VAL A 75 -18.34 -0.01 6.64
CA VAL A 75 -19.77 0.00 6.33
C VAL A 75 -20.42 1.29 6.84
N SER A 76 -21.36 1.82 6.07
CA SER A 76 -22.18 2.96 6.51
C SER A 76 -23.13 2.58 7.65
N SER A 77 -23.66 3.58 8.35
CA SER A 77 -24.63 3.39 9.45
C SER A 77 -25.96 2.75 8.98
N ASN A 78 -26.24 2.80 7.69
CA ASN A 78 -27.49 2.33 7.09
C ASN A 78 -27.44 0.85 6.70
N VAL A 79 -26.28 0.19 6.80
CA VAL A 79 -26.17 -1.25 6.59
C VAL A 79 -26.87 -1.98 7.72
N THR A 80 -27.89 -2.78 7.41
CA THR A 80 -28.57 -3.64 8.39
C THR A 80 -27.66 -4.78 8.82
N ALA A 81 -27.79 -5.23 10.06
CA ALA A 81 -27.06 -6.40 10.55
C ALA A 81 -27.62 -7.66 9.86
N ALA A 82 -26.85 -8.24 8.95
CA ALA A 82 -27.19 -9.44 8.19
C ALA A 82 -25.91 -10.05 7.62
N ASP A 83 -26.04 -11.25 7.07
CA ASP A 83 -25.00 -11.86 6.26
C ASP A 83 -25.13 -11.37 4.82
N TYR A 84 -24.01 -10.90 4.26
CA TYR A 84 -23.90 -10.47 2.87
C TYR A 84 -22.88 -11.34 2.17
N THR A 85 -23.23 -11.86 1.00
CA THR A 85 -22.33 -12.69 0.18
C THR A 85 -21.90 -11.94 -1.06
N VAL A 86 -20.57 -11.77 -1.21
CA VAL A 86 -19.93 -11.27 -2.43
C VAL A 86 -19.11 -12.42 -3.00
N THR A 87 -19.38 -12.79 -4.24
CA THR A 87 -18.58 -13.78 -4.96
C THR A 87 -17.44 -13.05 -5.68
N ILE A 88 -16.21 -13.49 -5.48
CA ILE A 88 -15.03 -12.97 -6.20
C ILE A 88 -14.77 -13.93 -7.36
N ASN A 89 -15.08 -13.48 -8.58
CA ASN A 89 -14.90 -14.28 -9.80
C ASN A 89 -13.46 -14.25 -10.29
N GLN A 90 -12.77 -13.09 -10.07
CA GLN A 90 -11.38 -12.91 -10.40
C GLN A 90 -10.71 -12.04 -9.32
N ALA A 91 -9.53 -12.45 -8.88
CA ALA A 91 -8.71 -11.62 -7.99
C ALA A 91 -8.07 -10.46 -8.76
N ALA A 92 -7.89 -9.33 -8.10
CA ALA A 92 -7.10 -8.24 -8.66
C ALA A 92 -5.63 -8.63 -8.79
N GLU A 93 -5.00 -8.22 -9.87
CA GLU A 93 -3.57 -8.43 -10.09
C GLU A 93 -2.82 -7.11 -10.24
N THR A 94 -1.55 -7.12 -9.84
CA THR A 94 -0.58 -6.06 -10.11
C THR A 94 -0.05 -6.16 -11.54
N ALA A 95 0.42 -5.05 -12.10
CA ALA A 95 1.19 -5.10 -13.34
C ALA A 95 2.54 -5.79 -13.09
N LYS A 96 2.93 -6.71 -13.96
CA LYS A 96 4.23 -7.40 -13.88
C LYS A 96 4.98 -7.30 -15.19
N LYS A 97 6.28 -7.06 -15.10
CA LYS A 97 7.19 -7.08 -16.23
C LYS A 97 8.52 -7.66 -15.84
N ASP A 98 8.89 -8.75 -16.49
CA ASP A 98 10.20 -9.37 -16.32
C ASP A 98 11.13 -8.96 -17.45
N ALA A 99 12.43 -8.90 -17.17
CA ALA A 99 13.45 -8.89 -18.23
C ALA A 99 13.31 -10.17 -19.08
N ASP A 100 13.81 -10.15 -20.29
CA ASP A 100 13.69 -11.30 -21.21
C ASP A 100 14.69 -12.42 -20.87
N THR A 101 15.89 -12.03 -20.42
CA THR A 101 16.99 -12.94 -20.13
C THR A 101 17.60 -12.69 -18.77
N VAL A 102 18.38 -13.66 -18.29
CA VAL A 102 19.17 -13.55 -17.05
C VAL A 102 20.41 -12.71 -17.34
N ALA A 103 20.65 -11.68 -16.52
CA ALA A 103 21.78 -10.76 -16.66
C ALA A 103 22.55 -10.52 -15.34
N PHE A 104 21.90 -10.68 -14.19
CA PHE A 104 22.43 -10.39 -12.86
C PHE A 104 23.01 -11.64 -12.16
N ASN A 105 23.88 -12.39 -12.86
CA ASN A 105 24.48 -13.61 -12.32
C ASN A 105 25.71 -13.33 -11.47
N ASP A 106 26.51 -12.31 -11.84
CA ASP A 106 27.69 -11.86 -11.10
C ASP A 106 27.51 -10.39 -10.72
N MET A 107 27.09 -10.17 -9.49
CA MET A 107 26.81 -8.84 -8.96
C MET A 107 28.06 -7.97 -8.83
N THR A 108 29.27 -8.57 -8.85
CA THR A 108 30.56 -7.85 -8.72
C THR A 108 31.14 -7.42 -10.06
N ALA A 109 30.69 -8.02 -11.17
CA ALA A 109 31.11 -7.63 -12.50
C ALA A 109 30.59 -6.23 -12.86
N THR A 110 31.37 -5.49 -13.67
CA THR A 110 30.93 -4.21 -14.23
C THR A 110 29.95 -4.43 -15.38
N ILE A 111 28.93 -3.57 -15.49
CA ILE A 111 27.91 -3.70 -16.53
C ILE A 111 28.44 -3.42 -17.94
N GLY A 112 29.47 -2.58 -18.07
CA GLY A 112 30.14 -2.30 -19.35
C GLY A 112 29.32 -1.52 -20.37
N ALA A 113 28.14 -1.03 -20.00
CA ALA A 113 27.28 -0.19 -20.83
C ALA A 113 26.73 0.97 -19.99
N SER A 114 26.53 2.13 -20.61
CA SER A 114 26.00 3.32 -19.94
C SER A 114 24.74 3.79 -20.62
N GLY A 115 23.92 4.51 -19.86
CA GLY A 115 22.69 5.10 -20.37
C GLY A 115 21.69 5.36 -19.27
N LYS A 116 20.47 5.69 -19.68
CA LYS A 116 19.36 5.99 -18.79
C LYS A 116 18.28 4.92 -18.88
N MET A 117 17.80 4.47 -17.73
CA MET A 117 16.60 3.66 -17.62
C MET A 117 15.49 4.46 -16.97
N LYS A 118 14.31 4.43 -17.55
CA LYS A 118 13.10 5.03 -16.99
C LYS A 118 12.13 3.92 -16.58
N ILE A 119 11.56 4.05 -15.40
CA ILE A 119 10.55 3.15 -14.83
C ILE A 119 9.37 4.03 -14.43
N ASN A 120 8.26 3.93 -15.15
CA ASN A 120 7.10 4.82 -15.02
C ASN A 120 7.53 6.31 -15.09
N SER A 121 7.32 7.06 -13.99
CA SER A 121 7.69 8.49 -13.91
C SER A 121 9.14 8.73 -13.48
N SER A 122 9.83 7.72 -12.96
CA SER A 122 11.19 7.83 -12.41
C SER A 122 12.26 7.45 -13.42
N SER A 123 13.45 7.98 -13.30
CA SER A 123 14.59 7.63 -14.16
C SER A 123 15.88 7.52 -13.36
N VAL A 124 16.77 6.66 -13.84
CA VAL A 124 18.07 6.41 -13.25
C VAL A 124 19.15 6.42 -14.34
N GLU A 125 20.30 6.96 -14.01
CA GLU A 125 21.51 6.96 -14.85
C GLU A 125 22.45 5.84 -14.43
N ILE A 126 22.91 5.07 -15.41
CA ILE A 126 23.78 3.90 -15.23
C ILE A 126 25.08 4.19 -15.99
N GLU A 127 26.20 4.03 -15.29
CA GLU A 127 27.53 4.20 -15.83
C GLU A 127 28.13 2.85 -16.21
N ALA A 128 28.94 2.80 -17.27
CA ALA A 128 29.59 1.56 -17.72
C ALA A 128 30.52 0.92 -16.67
N THR A 129 30.97 1.73 -15.69
CA THR A 129 31.82 1.29 -14.58
C THR A 129 31.04 0.80 -13.37
N ASP A 130 29.71 0.98 -13.33
CA ASP A 130 28.88 0.46 -12.25
C ASP A 130 28.97 -1.07 -12.22
N THR A 131 29.00 -1.66 -11.04
CA THR A 131 28.81 -3.10 -10.87
C THR A 131 27.31 -3.45 -10.98
N TYR A 132 27.01 -4.70 -11.30
CA TYR A 132 25.60 -5.15 -11.33
C TYR A 132 24.88 -4.94 -9.99
N GLU A 133 25.59 -5.04 -8.85
CA GLU A 133 25.02 -4.71 -7.53
C GLU A 133 24.64 -3.23 -7.44
N GLN A 134 25.53 -2.31 -7.86
CA GLN A 134 25.24 -0.87 -7.88
C GLN A 134 24.10 -0.53 -8.83
N VAL A 135 24.08 -1.15 -10.01
CA VAL A 135 23.00 -1.01 -10.99
C VAL A 135 21.68 -1.49 -10.42
N PHE A 136 21.66 -2.66 -9.76
CA PHE A 136 20.44 -3.18 -9.13
C PHE A 136 19.89 -2.21 -8.06
N GLU A 137 20.74 -1.69 -7.17
CA GLU A 137 20.32 -0.74 -6.15
C GLU A 137 19.80 0.58 -6.74
N LYS A 138 20.45 1.08 -7.80
CA LYS A 138 19.99 2.26 -8.55
C LYS A 138 18.61 2.02 -9.18
N ILE A 139 18.41 0.87 -9.84
CA ILE A 139 17.14 0.48 -10.47
C ILE A 139 16.06 0.26 -9.41
N ARG A 140 16.38 -0.39 -8.29
CA ARG A 140 15.45 -0.62 -7.18
C ARG A 140 14.94 0.70 -6.61
N THR A 141 15.84 1.65 -6.35
CA THR A 141 15.49 2.99 -5.86
C THR A 141 14.62 3.76 -6.86
N ALA A 142 14.96 3.71 -8.16
CA ALA A 142 14.14 4.33 -9.20
C ALA A 142 12.77 3.66 -9.33
N GLY A 143 12.71 2.34 -9.16
CA GLY A 143 11.46 1.58 -9.13
C GLY A 143 10.55 2.02 -7.99
N GLU A 144 11.07 2.11 -6.77
CA GLU A 144 10.30 2.58 -5.60
C GLU A 144 9.72 3.98 -5.82
N LEU A 145 10.51 4.90 -6.39
CA LEU A 145 10.05 6.25 -6.76
C LEU A 145 9.01 6.24 -7.90
N GLY A 146 9.05 5.22 -8.76
CA GLY A 146 8.11 4.96 -9.84
C GLY A 146 6.95 4.02 -9.45
N GLU A 147 6.69 3.84 -8.15
CA GLU A 147 5.62 2.98 -7.62
C GLU A 147 5.71 1.53 -8.11
N THR A 148 6.94 1.04 -8.23
CA THR A 148 7.27 -0.29 -8.74
C THR A 148 8.25 -0.99 -7.81
N THR A 149 7.95 -2.20 -7.40
CA THR A 149 8.88 -3.07 -6.67
C THR A 149 9.78 -3.78 -7.68
N VAL A 150 11.09 -3.75 -7.45
CA VAL A 150 12.07 -4.40 -8.32
C VAL A 150 12.78 -5.52 -7.56
N LYS A 151 12.90 -6.68 -8.21
CA LYS A 151 13.62 -7.85 -7.71
C LYS A 151 14.58 -8.38 -8.78
N ALA A 152 15.57 -9.14 -8.33
CA ALA A 152 16.51 -9.86 -9.21
C ALA A 152 16.50 -11.34 -8.82
N ASP A 153 15.40 -12.03 -9.04
CA ASP A 153 15.23 -13.43 -8.69
C ASP A 153 15.88 -14.35 -9.76
N GLY A 154 16.80 -15.21 -9.33
CA GLY A 154 17.54 -16.07 -10.26
C GLY A 154 18.38 -15.31 -11.28
N GLY A 155 18.82 -14.07 -10.93
CA GLY A 155 19.60 -13.21 -11.82
C GLY A 155 18.79 -12.54 -12.93
N LYS A 156 17.46 -12.55 -12.85
CA LYS A 156 16.55 -11.91 -13.79
C LYS A 156 15.80 -10.75 -13.11
N LEU A 157 15.82 -9.58 -13.72
CA LEU A 157 15.05 -8.45 -13.22
C LEU A 157 13.55 -8.71 -13.38
N SER A 158 12.81 -8.43 -12.32
CA SER A 158 11.35 -8.49 -12.27
C SER A 158 10.82 -7.20 -11.67
N PHE A 159 9.81 -6.63 -12.29
CA PHE A 159 9.18 -5.38 -11.92
C PHE A 159 7.70 -5.63 -11.65
N GLU A 160 7.20 -5.15 -10.52
CA GLU A 160 5.81 -5.33 -10.11
C GLU A 160 5.25 -4.00 -9.60
N SER A 161 4.11 -3.54 -10.14
CA SER A 161 3.47 -2.31 -9.65
C SER A 161 3.02 -2.46 -8.19
N THR A 162 3.06 -1.37 -7.43
CA THR A 162 2.52 -1.35 -6.07
C THR A 162 1.00 -1.29 -6.05
N ALA A 163 0.39 -0.73 -7.09
CA ALA A 163 -1.05 -0.66 -7.27
C ALA A 163 -1.58 -1.90 -7.97
N TYR A 164 -2.75 -2.36 -7.52
CA TYR A 164 -3.56 -3.38 -8.18
C TYR A 164 -4.44 -2.75 -9.27
N GLY A 165 -4.89 -3.57 -10.20
CA GLY A 165 -5.86 -3.17 -11.20
C GLY A 165 -5.28 -2.40 -12.37
N GLU A 166 -6.15 -1.88 -13.21
CA GLU A 166 -5.80 -1.16 -14.45
C GLU A 166 -5.00 0.12 -14.21
N THR A 167 -5.05 0.68 -12.99
CA THR A 167 -4.22 1.82 -12.59
C THR A 167 -2.78 1.41 -12.28
N GLY A 168 -2.54 0.13 -11.92
CA GLY A 168 -1.21 -0.44 -11.79
C GLY A 168 -0.54 -0.57 -13.14
N LYS A 169 0.64 0.04 -13.29
CA LYS A 169 1.38 0.08 -14.56
C LYS A 169 2.86 -0.18 -14.33
N VAL A 170 3.49 -0.92 -15.24
CA VAL A 170 4.94 -1.01 -15.38
C VAL A 170 5.31 -0.65 -16.82
N GLU A 171 5.93 0.51 -16.99
CA GLU A 171 6.45 1.03 -18.24
C GLU A 171 7.96 1.23 -18.10
N ILE A 172 8.72 0.59 -18.98
CA ILE A 172 10.19 0.63 -19.00
C ILE A 172 10.67 1.23 -20.30
N THR A 173 11.61 2.17 -20.21
CA THR A 173 12.31 2.72 -21.36
C THR A 173 13.81 2.77 -21.06
N ILE A 174 14.62 2.28 -21.98
CA ILE A 174 16.09 2.25 -21.86
C ILE A 174 16.64 3.04 -23.04
N SER A 175 17.58 3.95 -22.78
CA SER A 175 18.06 4.91 -23.78
C SER A 175 19.06 4.33 -24.77
N ASP A 176 19.65 3.18 -24.46
CA ASP A 176 20.71 2.56 -25.25
C ASP A 176 20.49 1.06 -25.39
N ALA A 177 20.77 0.51 -26.60
CA ALA A 177 20.54 -0.89 -26.92
C ALA A 177 21.55 -1.85 -26.24
N ALA A 178 22.80 -1.41 -26.05
CA ALA A 178 23.80 -2.21 -25.35
C ALA A 178 23.45 -2.29 -23.85
N LEU A 179 23.01 -1.18 -23.27
CA LEU A 179 22.51 -1.18 -21.90
C LEU A 179 21.26 -2.08 -21.74
N ALA A 180 20.31 -2.02 -22.68
CA ALA A 180 19.14 -2.90 -22.64
C ALA A 180 19.54 -4.38 -22.63
N ALA A 181 20.47 -4.78 -23.49
CA ALA A 181 20.98 -6.15 -23.53
C ALA A 181 21.69 -6.55 -22.21
N GLN A 182 22.49 -5.66 -21.62
CA GLN A 182 23.16 -5.92 -20.34
C GLN A 182 22.19 -5.98 -19.15
N LEU A 183 21.04 -5.35 -19.23
CA LEU A 183 19.94 -5.45 -18.25
C LEU A 183 19.03 -6.65 -18.49
N GLY A 184 19.28 -7.41 -19.56
CA GLY A 184 18.49 -8.59 -19.92
C GLY A 184 17.25 -8.30 -20.74
N PHE A 185 17.11 -7.13 -21.38
CA PHE A 185 15.99 -6.78 -22.25
C PHE A 185 16.35 -6.89 -23.73
N ASN A 186 15.47 -7.47 -24.52
CA ASN A 186 15.60 -7.54 -25.97
C ASN A 186 15.14 -6.26 -26.69
N SER A 187 14.56 -5.31 -25.96
CA SER A 187 14.04 -4.06 -26.49
C SER A 187 14.35 -2.91 -25.56
N MET A 188 14.65 -1.73 -26.10
CA MET A 188 14.77 -0.49 -25.35
C MET A 188 13.43 0.01 -24.80
N THR A 189 12.32 -0.42 -25.41
CA THR A 189 10.95 -0.08 -25.01
C THR A 189 10.10 -1.36 -24.94
N PRO A 190 10.28 -2.19 -23.88
CA PRO A 190 9.43 -3.36 -23.67
C PRO A 190 7.95 -2.95 -23.61
N ALA A 191 7.08 -3.88 -24.02
CA ALA A 191 5.64 -3.63 -23.94
C ALA A 191 5.22 -3.27 -22.51
N VAL A 192 4.39 -2.23 -22.38
CA VAL A 192 3.83 -1.79 -21.10
C VAL A 192 2.93 -2.89 -20.55
N SER A 193 3.05 -3.15 -19.25
CA SER A 193 2.17 -4.06 -18.52
C SER A 193 1.21 -3.27 -17.64
N TYR A 194 -0.03 -3.76 -17.56
CA TYR A 194 -1.05 -3.25 -16.67
C TYR A 194 -1.54 -4.37 -15.75
N GLY A 195 -1.98 -4.01 -14.55
CA GLY A 195 -2.68 -4.92 -13.66
C GLY A 195 -4.14 -5.13 -14.11
N THR A 196 -4.87 -5.99 -13.41
CA THR A 196 -6.29 -6.26 -13.66
C THR A 196 -7.10 -6.00 -12.40
N ASN A 197 -8.30 -5.43 -12.57
CA ASN A 197 -9.24 -5.22 -11.47
C ASN A 197 -9.82 -6.56 -11.01
N ALA A 198 -10.22 -6.64 -9.74
CA ALA A 198 -11.03 -7.74 -9.28
C ALA A 198 -12.40 -7.76 -10.00
N GLU A 199 -12.94 -8.94 -10.21
CA GLU A 199 -14.33 -9.12 -10.66
C GLU A 199 -15.16 -9.71 -9.53
N VAL A 200 -16.29 -9.06 -9.21
CA VAL A 200 -17.17 -9.48 -8.13
C VAL A 200 -18.61 -9.61 -8.62
N ASP A 201 -19.33 -10.58 -8.07
CA ASP A 201 -20.78 -10.73 -8.22
C ASP A 201 -21.46 -10.54 -6.86
N ILE A 202 -22.44 -9.65 -6.83
CA ILE A 202 -23.25 -9.31 -5.65
C ILE A 202 -24.74 -9.71 -5.82
N HIS A 203 -25.11 -10.24 -6.99
CA HIS A 203 -26.49 -10.55 -7.33
C HIS A 203 -26.84 -12.05 -7.26
N ALA A 204 -25.92 -12.87 -6.72
CA ALA A 204 -26.22 -14.28 -6.48
C ALA A 204 -27.45 -14.44 -5.57
N ALA A 205 -28.24 -15.48 -5.79
CA ALA A 205 -29.41 -15.76 -4.98
C ALA A 205 -29.02 -15.88 -3.49
N GLY A 206 -29.67 -15.11 -2.64
CA GLY A 206 -29.39 -15.11 -1.20
C GLY A 206 -28.17 -14.24 -0.81
N SER A 207 -27.63 -13.40 -1.69
CA SER A 207 -26.49 -12.53 -1.41
C SER A 207 -26.76 -11.46 -0.32
N GLY A 208 -28.04 -11.17 -0.03
CA GLY A 208 -28.44 -10.14 0.93
C GLY A 208 -28.55 -8.73 0.33
N PHE A 209 -28.03 -8.50 -0.86
CA PHE A 209 -28.13 -7.22 -1.57
C PHE A 209 -29.43 -7.11 -2.37
N SER A 210 -29.87 -5.87 -2.62
CA SER A 210 -31.01 -5.64 -3.51
C SER A 210 -30.61 -5.84 -4.97
N THR A 211 -31.64 -5.99 -5.84
CA THR A 211 -31.40 -6.08 -7.29
C THR A 211 -30.90 -4.78 -7.91
N THR A 212 -30.96 -3.66 -7.18
CA THR A 212 -30.45 -2.34 -7.60
C THR A 212 -29.09 -2.00 -7.03
N ALA A 213 -28.52 -2.88 -6.20
CA ALA A 213 -27.19 -2.69 -5.67
C ALA A 213 -26.14 -2.63 -6.81
N THR A 214 -25.12 -1.83 -6.64
CA THR A 214 -24.00 -1.70 -7.58
C THR A 214 -22.68 -1.92 -6.88
N ALA A 215 -21.75 -2.57 -7.56
CA ALA A 215 -20.37 -2.73 -7.11
C ALA A 215 -19.44 -1.94 -8.03
N ALA A 216 -18.69 -1.01 -7.45
CA ALA A 216 -17.58 -0.33 -8.11
C ALA A 216 -16.27 -0.98 -7.65
N VAL A 217 -15.40 -1.30 -8.60
CA VAL A 217 -14.11 -1.96 -8.32
C VAL A 217 -12.99 -1.09 -8.85
N ASP A 218 -11.99 -0.84 -8.00
CA ASP A 218 -10.76 -0.15 -8.32
C ASP A 218 -9.60 -0.99 -7.78
N GLY A 219 -8.92 -1.69 -8.65
CA GLY A 219 -7.93 -2.69 -8.29
C GLY A 219 -8.54 -3.79 -7.42
N ASN A 220 -8.05 -3.91 -6.19
CA ASN A 220 -8.59 -4.84 -5.20
C ASN A 220 -9.58 -4.20 -4.22
N LYS A 221 -9.90 -2.91 -4.39
CA LYS A 221 -10.90 -2.21 -3.59
C LYS A 221 -12.28 -2.35 -4.23
N VAL A 222 -13.21 -2.89 -3.47
CA VAL A 222 -14.62 -3.03 -3.85
C VAL A 222 -15.44 -2.07 -3.00
N THR A 223 -16.32 -1.29 -3.64
CA THR A 223 -17.29 -0.43 -2.98
C THR A 223 -18.67 -0.81 -3.48
N ILE A 224 -19.54 -1.27 -2.59
CA ILE A 224 -20.92 -1.67 -2.89
C ILE A 224 -21.84 -0.59 -2.36
N THR A 225 -22.72 -0.10 -3.20
CA THR A 225 -23.79 0.83 -2.84
C THR A 225 -25.13 0.21 -3.13
N ASP A 226 -26.08 0.45 -2.23
CA ASP A 226 -27.45 -0.03 -2.34
C ASP A 226 -28.41 1.11 -1.90
N ARG A 227 -29.69 0.82 -1.83
CA ARG A 227 -30.74 1.77 -1.40
C ARG A 227 -30.50 2.29 0.02
N ASP A 228 -31.14 3.42 0.33
CA ASP A 228 -31.20 4.01 1.68
C ASP A 228 -29.82 4.42 2.25
N GLY A 229 -28.85 4.73 1.37
CA GLY A 229 -27.51 5.13 1.79
C GLY A 229 -26.65 3.97 2.32
N PHE A 230 -27.03 2.73 1.97
CA PHE A 230 -26.17 1.57 2.21
C PHE A 230 -24.87 1.73 1.42
N GLU A 231 -23.76 1.67 2.11
CA GLU A 231 -22.42 1.62 1.51
C GLU A 231 -21.55 0.64 2.29
N MET A 232 -20.87 -0.22 1.56
CA MET A 232 -19.91 -1.19 2.08
C MET A 232 -18.64 -1.11 1.21
N SER A 233 -17.47 -1.03 1.83
CA SER A 233 -16.21 -1.11 1.10
C SER A 233 -15.25 -2.07 1.78
N PHE A 234 -14.43 -2.73 0.98
CA PHE A 234 -13.40 -3.65 1.45
C PHE A 234 -12.31 -3.85 0.42
N LEU A 235 -11.19 -4.42 0.84
CA LEU A 235 -10.14 -4.92 -0.04
C LEU A 235 -10.25 -6.43 -0.17
N THR A 236 -10.25 -6.94 -1.40
CA THR A 236 -10.12 -8.37 -1.67
C THR A 236 -8.69 -8.82 -1.33
N LYS A 237 -8.54 -10.04 -0.83
CA LYS A 237 -7.21 -10.63 -0.66
C LYS A 237 -6.64 -11.00 -2.02
N SER A 238 -5.34 -10.82 -2.22
CA SER A 238 -4.63 -11.33 -3.38
C SER A 238 -4.59 -12.86 -3.36
N GLY A 239 -4.67 -13.50 -4.53
CA GLY A 239 -4.52 -14.95 -4.67
C GLY A 239 -5.77 -15.77 -4.35
N LEU A 240 -6.95 -15.15 -4.34
CA LEU A 240 -8.24 -15.85 -4.28
C LEU A 240 -8.79 -15.93 -5.71
N ALA A 241 -8.58 -17.03 -6.35
CA ALA A 241 -9.30 -17.50 -7.54
C ALA A 241 -9.75 -18.92 -7.28
#